data_83a3f5553c772234452cdc59cda1a98c
#
_entry.id   83a3f5553c772234452cdc59cda1a98c
#
_cell.length_a   1.000
_cell.length_b   1.000
_cell.length_c   1.000
_cell.angle_alpha   90.00
_cell.angle_beta   90.00
_cell.angle_gamma   90.00
#
_symmetry.space_group_name_H-M   'P 1'
#
loop_
_entity.id
_entity.type
_entity.pdbx_description
1 polymer ?
#
loop_
_entity_poly.entity_id
_entity_poly.type
_entity_poly.pdbx_seq_one_letter_code
_entity_poly.pdbx_strand_id
1 'polypeptide(L)'
;MFDNFFSLDIPGEVISSLIVILIIMVLSIIIGIKAHFQDPLKRPRGLLLLAEEGVKFFDNFAGELAGHAMPNFGGFIMGVAVYLFIAFIFGLTGLPSPVTYMAVPLSLGLTTFLLIHFISARFTKWKYFKRYVEPFPFFLPVNLISMWAPLLSLTLRLFGNAIAGWVLLTIVEYALRDLSAMVFSFIPSDWNQIFLAPIPLAILHAYFDLFSGLIQTTVFISLSAIFIGQEVPEELSFNTLVNERR
;
A
#
# COMPACT_ATOMS: atom_id res chain seq x y z
N MET A 1 -27.49 -19.08 -3.81
CA MET A 1 -26.57 -17.92 -4.02
C MET A 1 -26.74 -16.85 -2.96
N PHE A 2 -27.92 -16.69 -2.36
CA PHE A 2 -28.19 -15.71 -1.28
C PHE A 2 -27.94 -16.26 0.14
N ASP A 3 -27.88 -17.58 0.33
CA ASP A 3 -27.68 -18.20 1.64
C ASP A 3 -26.28 -17.93 2.24
N ASN A 4 -25.26 -17.68 1.40
CA ASN A 4 -23.92 -17.33 1.85
C ASN A 4 -23.71 -15.83 2.11
N PHE A 5 -24.70 -14.99 1.79
CA PHE A 5 -24.61 -13.55 2.04
C PHE A 5 -24.76 -13.19 3.53
N PHE A 6 -25.43 -14.07 4.29
CA PHE A 6 -25.60 -13.93 5.74
C PHE A 6 -24.71 -14.89 6.56
N SER A 7 -23.96 -15.78 5.92
CA SER A 7 -22.88 -16.50 6.61
C SER A 7 -21.71 -15.53 6.74
N LEU A 8 -21.42 -15.07 7.95
CA LEU A 8 -20.26 -14.22 8.32
C LEU A 8 -18.95 -15.02 8.21
N ASP A 9 -18.73 -15.71 7.10
CA ASP A 9 -17.43 -16.31 6.80
C ASP A 9 -16.48 -15.20 6.35
N ILE A 10 -15.75 -14.65 7.32
CA ILE A 10 -14.75 -13.60 7.07
C ILE A 10 -13.50 -14.30 6.49
N PRO A 11 -13.06 -13.92 5.26
CA PRO A 11 -11.84 -14.46 4.67
C PRO A 11 -10.63 -14.25 5.59
N GLY A 12 -9.71 -15.23 5.62
CA GLY A 12 -8.51 -15.15 6.47
C GLY A 12 -7.66 -13.92 6.20
N GLU A 13 -7.62 -13.46 4.95
CA GLU A 13 -6.90 -12.26 4.51
C GLU A 13 -7.45 -10.97 5.14
N VAL A 14 -8.77 -10.92 5.36
CA VAL A 14 -9.42 -9.79 6.05
C VAL A 14 -9.05 -9.79 7.52
N ILE A 15 -9.00 -10.95 8.15
CA ILE A 15 -8.54 -11.08 9.55
C ILE A 15 -7.08 -10.64 9.65
N SER A 16 -6.22 -11.08 8.72
CA SER A 16 -4.83 -10.65 8.64
C SER A 16 -4.72 -9.12 8.48
N SER A 17 -5.57 -8.50 7.65
CA SER A 17 -5.63 -7.04 7.50
C SER A 17 -5.99 -6.34 8.81
N LEU A 18 -6.98 -6.85 9.54
CA LEU A 18 -7.36 -6.29 10.84
C LEU A 18 -6.23 -6.40 11.87
N ILE A 19 -5.50 -7.52 11.87
CA ILE A 19 -4.33 -7.70 12.75
C ILE A 19 -3.25 -6.67 12.40
N VAL A 20 -2.94 -6.47 11.11
CA VAL A 20 -1.96 -5.46 10.66
C VAL A 20 -2.38 -4.05 11.10
N ILE A 21 -3.66 -3.69 10.90
CA ILE A 21 -4.20 -2.39 11.35
C ILE A 21 -4.07 -2.24 12.86
N LEU A 22 -4.38 -3.26 13.63
CA LEU A 22 -4.27 -3.25 15.09
C LEU A 22 -2.82 -3.06 15.54
N ILE A 23 -1.86 -3.74 14.92
CA ILE A 23 -0.42 -3.59 15.19
C ILE A 23 0.01 -2.14 14.95
N ILE A 24 -0.35 -1.56 13.78
CA ILE A 24 0.00 -0.19 13.43
C ILE A 24 -0.65 0.80 14.41
N MET A 25 -1.91 0.59 14.76
CA MET A 25 -2.63 1.42 15.71
C MET A 25 -1.96 1.42 17.09
N VAL A 26 -1.60 0.25 17.61
CA VAL A 26 -0.91 0.12 18.92
C VAL A 26 0.46 0.82 18.86
N LEU A 27 1.25 0.60 17.81
CA LEU A 27 2.53 1.28 17.63
C LEU A 27 2.38 2.79 17.57
N SER A 28 1.39 3.29 16.82
CA SER A 28 1.11 4.72 16.69
C SER A 28 0.70 5.34 18.03
N ILE A 29 -0.11 4.65 18.83
CA ILE A 29 -0.49 5.09 20.18
C ILE A 29 0.73 5.16 21.08
N ILE A 30 1.60 4.13 21.07
CA ILE A 30 2.83 4.09 21.88
C ILE A 30 3.76 5.25 21.52
N ILE A 31 3.94 5.51 20.21
CA ILE A 31 4.76 6.63 19.71
C ILE A 31 4.14 7.96 20.15
N GLY A 32 2.82 8.12 19.97
CA GLY A 32 2.10 9.34 20.34
C GLY A 32 2.20 9.66 21.83
N ILE A 33 2.04 8.66 22.71
CA ILE A 33 2.21 8.82 24.15
C ILE A 33 3.66 9.23 24.48
N LYS A 34 4.66 8.54 23.91
CA LYS A 34 6.08 8.89 24.14
C LYS A 34 6.41 10.29 23.65
N ALA A 35 5.86 10.70 22.49
CA ALA A 35 6.06 12.04 21.95
C ALA A 35 5.44 13.12 22.84
N HIS A 36 4.24 12.86 23.41
CA HIS A 36 3.56 13.80 24.28
C HIS A 36 4.34 14.08 25.60
N PHE A 37 5.00 13.06 26.15
CA PHE A 37 5.80 13.18 27.38
C PHE A 37 7.28 13.54 27.14
N GLN A 38 7.70 13.69 25.86
CA GLN A 38 9.06 14.06 25.51
C GLN A 38 9.29 15.54 25.78
N ASP A 39 10.42 15.86 26.46
CA ASP A 39 10.89 17.23 26.63
C ASP A 39 11.31 17.82 25.25
N PRO A 40 10.70 18.93 24.77
CA PRO A 40 11.01 19.51 23.46
C PRO A 40 12.48 19.93 23.28
N LEU A 41 13.20 20.17 24.38
CA LEU A 41 14.60 20.61 24.35
C LEU A 41 15.59 19.44 24.24
N LYS A 42 15.14 18.21 24.42
CA LYS A 42 15.98 17.00 24.35
C LYS A 42 15.81 16.30 23.01
N ARG A 43 16.93 15.90 22.40
CA ARG A 43 16.89 15.09 21.18
C ARG A 43 16.18 13.76 21.43
N PRO A 44 15.23 13.37 20.58
CA PRO A 44 14.55 12.09 20.67
C PRO A 44 15.55 10.94 20.55
N ARG A 45 15.25 9.81 21.19
CA ARG A 45 16.10 8.60 21.17
C ARG A 45 15.28 7.35 20.89
N GLY A 46 15.91 6.33 20.29
CA GLY A 46 15.29 5.04 20.02
C GLY A 46 14.08 5.14 19.07
N LEU A 47 12.97 4.56 19.45
CA LEU A 47 11.76 4.46 18.61
C LEU A 47 11.18 5.83 18.23
N LEU A 48 11.29 6.82 19.09
CA LEU A 48 10.82 8.18 18.80
C LEU A 48 11.69 8.87 17.74
N LEU A 49 13.01 8.63 17.74
CA LEU A 49 13.91 9.13 16.71
C LEU A 49 13.55 8.52 15.33
N LEU A 50 13.32 7.19 15.29
CA LEU A 50 12.91 6.52 14.04
C LEU A 50 11.58 7.05 13.51
N ALA A 51 10.63 7.32 14.40
CA ALA A 51 9.34 7.89 14.00
C ALA A 51 9.50 9.32 13.46
N GLU A 52 10.31 10.18 14.10
CA GLU A 52 10.55 11.55 13.64
C GLU A 52 11.25 11.58 12.28
N GLU A 53 12.30 10.78 12.11
CA GLU A 53 13.00 10.66 10.82
C GLU A 53 12.09 10.08 9.73
N GLY A 54 11.24 9.09 10.08
CA GLY A 54 10.24 8.55 9.18
C GLY A 54 9.23 9.60 8.73
N VAL A 55 8.67 10.38 9.65
CA VAL A 55 7.74 11.47 9.32
C VAL A 55 8.41 12.49 8.41
N LYS A 56 9.62 12.95 8.75
CA LYS A 56 10.39 13.90 7.92
C LYS A 56 10.66 13.36 6.52
N PHE A 57 11.03 12.07 6.42
CA PHE A 57 11.25 11.42 5.12
C PHE A 57 10.00 11.44 4.27
N PHE A 58 8.85 11.03 4.82
CA PHE A 58 7.60 10.99 4.07
C PHE A 58 7.02 12.37 3.79
N ASP A 59 7.23 13.36 4.66
CA ASP A 59 6.84 14.76 4.40
C ASP A 59 7.64 15.34 3.23
N ASN A 60 8.97 15.14 3.20
CA ASN A 60 9.81 15.56 2.08
C ASN A 60 9.42 14.84 0.79
N PHE A 61 9.27 13.51 0.84
CA PHE A 61 8.86 12.69 -0.29
C PHE A 61 7.51 13.13 -0.88
N ALA A 62 6.54 13.37 -0.02
CA ALA A 62 5.23 13.87 -0.44
C ALA A 62 5.29 15.30 -0.99
N GLY A 63 6.10 16.17 -0.40
CA GLY A 63 6.34 17.53 -0.86
C GLY A 63 7.00 17.59 -2.25
N GLU A 64 7.99 16.74 -2.51
CA GLU A 64 8.65 16.64 -3.81
C GLU A 64 7.71 16.16 -4.93
N LEU A 65 6.81 15.22 -4.65
CA LEU A 65 5.94 14.62 -5.66
C LEU A 65 4.59 15.32 -5.83
N ALA A 66 3.98 15.77 -4.72
CA ALA A 66 2.65 16.35 -4.71
C ALA A 66 2.65 17.89 -4.54
N GLY A 67 3.83 18.49 -4.31
CA GLY A 67 3.97 19.90 -4.00
C GLY A 67 3.71 20.22 -2.52
N HIS A 68 4.30 21.33 -2.05
CA HIS A 68 4.26 21.74 -0.64
C HIS A 68 2.93 22.41 -0.22
N ALA A 69 1.94 22.46 -1.12
CA ALA A 69 0.67 23.14 -0.86
C ALA A 69 -0.29 22.37 0.08
N MET A 70 0.07 21.12 0.46
CA MET A 70 -0.78 20.26 1.29
C MET A 70 -0.10 19.95 2.62
N PRO A 71 -0.38 20.70 3.69
CA PRO A 71 0.13 20.37 5.01
C PRO A 71 -0.41 19.00 5.47
N ASN A 72 0.45 18.23 6.15
CA ASN A 72 0.15 16.89 6.71
C ASN A 72 -0.12 15.77 5.67
N PHE A 73 0.13 16.01 4.39
CA PHE A 73 -0.06 14.97 3.36
C PHE A 73 0.96 13.82 3.51
N GLY A 74 2.17 14.11 3.98
CA GLY A 74 3.19 13.12 4.29
C GLY A 74 2.73 12.08 5.31
N GLY A 75 1.90 12.47 6.30
CA GLY A 75 1.30 11.54 7.27
C GLY A 75 0.37 10.51 6.63
N PHE A 76 -0.43 10.91 5.63
CA PHE A 76 -1.26 9.98 4.85
C PHE A 76 -0.38 9.00 4.06
N ILE A 77 0.61 9.51 3.33
CA ILE A 77 1.55 8.69 2.54
C ILE A 77 2.31 7.70 3.43
N MET A 78 2.79 8.16 4.61
CA MET A 78 3.44 7.30 5.59
C MET A 78 2.50 6.19 6.10
N GLY A 79 1.25 6.53 6.44
CA GLY A 79 0.27 5.55 6.91
C GLY A 79 0.01 4.45 5.88
N VAL A 80 -0.18 4.84 4.61
CA VAL A 80 -0.37 3.89 3.50
C VAL A 80 0.89 3.06 3.26
N ALA A 81 2.09 3.69 3.28
CA ALA A 81 3.36 3.00 3.09
C ALA A 81 3.61 1.93 4.16
N VAL A 82 3.44 2.29 5.43
CA VAL A 82 3.62 1.37 6.57
C VAL A 82 2.62 0.22 6.50
N TYR A 83 1.35 0.53 6.21
CA TYR A 83 0.33 -0.51 6.07
C TYR A 83 0.67 -1.50 4.96
N LEU A 84 0.96 -1.00 3.75
CA LEU A 84 1.27 -1.84 2.59
C LEU A 84 2.50 -2.69 2.83
N PHE A 85 3.57 -2.09 3.34
CA PHE A 85 4.82 -2.80 3.59
C PHE A 85 4.64 -3.93 4.61
N ILE A 86 3.95 -3.65 5.73
CA ILE A 86 3.65 -4.68 6.74
C ILE A 86 2.71 -5.75 6.14
N ALA A 87 1.70 -5.36 5.36
CA ALA A 87 0.76 -6.29 4.74
C ALA A 87 1.43 -7.26 3.75
N PHE A 88 2.47 -6.81 3.02
CA PHE A 88 3.28 -7.69 2.17
C PHE A 88 4.14 -8.64 3.00
N ILE A 89 4.88 -8.13 4.00
CA ILE A 89 5.73 -8.94 4.88
C ILE A 89 4.91 -9.96 5.68
N PHE A 90 3.63 -9.66 5.91
CA PHE A 90 2.77 -10.54 6.70
C PHE A 90 2.68 -11.97 6.13
N GLY A 91 2.84 -12.13 4.81
CA GLY A 91 2.96 -13.44 4.14
C GLY A 91 4.10 -14.31 4.69
N LEU A 92 5.21 -13.70 5.15
CA LEU A 92 6.33 -14.44 5.75
C LEU A 92 5.97 -15.14 7.07
N THR A 93 4.88 -14.74 7.72
CA THR A 93 4.42 -15.37 8.97
C THR A 93 3.70 -16.71 8.75
N GLY A 94 3.45 -17.09 7.48
CA GLY A 94 2.64 -18.26 7.13
C GLY A 94 1.13 -18.00 7.18
N LEU A 95 0.72 -16.78 7.49
CA LEU A 95 -0.68 -16.35 7.39
C LEU A 95 -0.96 -15.75 6.00
N PRO A 96 -2.21 -15.82 5.51
CA PRO A 96 -2.54 -15.25 4.20
C PRO A 96 -2.27 -13.74 4.20
N SER A 97 -1.54 -13.27 3.19
CA SER A 97 -1.23 -11.85 3.03
C SER A 97 -2.52 -11.05 2.75
N PRO A 98 -2.77 -9.92 3.45
CA PRO A 98 -3.95 -9.10 3.20
C PRO A 98 -4.10 -8.64 1.75
N VAL A 99 -2.98 -8.42 1.06
CA VAL A 99 -2.97 -7.83 -0.30
C VAL A 99 -3.43 -8.82 -1.38
N THR A 100 -3.47 -10.13 -1.09
CA THR A 100 -3.97 -11.15 -2.02
C THR A 100 -5.50 -11.17 -2.13
N TYR A 101 -6.21 -10.51 -1.21
CA TYR A 101 -7.66 -10.36 -1.28
C TYR A 101 -8.02 -9.01 -1.93
N MET A 102 -8.72 -9.05 -3.07
CA MET A 102 -9.00 -7.88 -3.92
C MET A 102 -9.61 -6.67 -3.19
N ALA A 103 -10.41 -6.91 -2.15
CA ALA A 103 -11.06 -5.83 -1.40
C ALA A 103 -10.04 -4.92 -0.70
N VAL A 104 -8.88 -5.44 -0.29
CA VAL A 104 -7.84 -4.65 0.40
C VAL A 104 -7.14 -3.67 -0.57
N PRO A 105 -6.56 -4.11 -1.70
CA PRO A 105 -6.04 -3.19 -2.71
C PRO A 105 -7.09 -2.21 -3.25
N LEU A 106 -8.34 -2.68 -3.42
CA LEU A 106 -9.44 -1.84 -3.88
C LEU A 106 -9.77 -0.73 -2.88
N SER A 107 -9.80 -1.03 -1.58
CA SER A 107 -10.07 -0.02 -0.54
C SER A 107 -8.99 1.07 -0.49
N LEU A 108 -7.72 0.69 -0.66
CA LEU A 108 -6.60 1.64 -0.73
C LEU A 108 -6.66 2.49 -2.01
N GLY A 109 -6.90 1.85 -3.16
CA GLY A 109 -7.08 2.54 -4.43
C GLY A 109 -8.28 3.49 -4.39
N LEU A 110 -9.40 3.06 -3.80
CA LEU A 110 -10.60 3.87 -3.63
C LEU A 110 -10.36 5.06 -2.69
N THR A 111 -9.61 4.88 -1.62
CA THR A 111 -9.24 5.97 -0.71
C THR A 111 -8.42 7.04 -1.45
N THR A 112 -7.41 6.62 -2.22
CA THR A 112 -6.61 7.53 -3.06
C THR A 112 -7.47 8.21 -4.12
N PHE A 113 -8.34 7.46 -4.78
CA PHE A 113 -9.27 7.97 -5.78
C PHE A 113 -10.21 9.05 -5.21
N LEU A 114 -10.83 8.79 -4.07
CA LEU A 114 -11.69 9.77 -3.39
C LEU A 114 -10.90 11.02 -2.96
N LEU A 115 -9.66 10.83 -2.53
CA LEU A 115 -8.79 11.95 -2.14
C LEU A 115 -8.41 12.82 -3.34
N ILE A 116 -8.08 12.22 -4.50
CA ILE A 116 -7.84 12.93 -5.77
C ILE A 116 -9.04 13.82 -6.10
N HIS A 117 -10.25 13.25 -6.08
CA HIS A 117 -11.48 13.96 -6.43
C HIS A 117 -11.84 15.05 -5.41
N PHE A 118 -11.64 14.76 -4.12
CA PHE A 118 -11.86 15.74 -3.06
C PHE A 118 -10.93 16.95 -3.20
N ILE A 119 -9.65 16.72 -3.44
CA ILE A 119 -8.64 17.77 -3.62
C ILE A 119 -8.93 18.55 -4.90
N SER A 120 -9.21 17.87 -6.01
CA SER A 120 -9.58 18.51 -7.26
C SER A 120 -10.81 19.42 -7.11
N ALA A 121 -11.87 18.90 -6.47
CA ALA A 121 -13.08 19.69 -6.22
C ALA A 121 -12.82 20.90 -5.30
N ARG A 122 -11.95 20.75 -4.30
CA ARG A 122 -11.59 21.84 -3.36
C ARG A 122 -10.84 22.97 -4.03
N PHE A 123 -9.87 22.67 -4.90
CA PHE A 123 -9.04 23.68 -5.57
C PHE A 123 -9.69 24.24 -6.85
N THR A 124 -10.33 23.37 -7.65
CA THR A 124 -10.83 23.74 -8.99
C THR A 124 -12.31 24.14 -8.96
N LYS A 125 -13.07 23.80 -7.90
CA LYS A 125 -14.51 24.18 -7.71
C LYS A 125 -15.35 23.82 -8.94
N TRP A 126 -16.10 24.80 -9.50
CA TRP A 126 -16.96 24.60 -10.68
C TRP A 126 -16.21 24.25 -11.97
N LYS A 127 -14.95 24.63 -12.10
CA LYS A 127 -14.11 24.26 -13.25
C LYS A 127 -13.84 22.75 -13.30
N TYR A 128 -13.95 22.06 -12.15
CA TYR A 128 -13.85 20.62 -12.07
C TYR A 128 -14.81 19.89 -13.01
N PHE A 129 -16.08 20.30 -13.04
CA PHE A 129 -17.09 19.70 -13.94
C PHE A 129 -16.86 20.06 -15.40
N LYS A 130 -16.31 21.24 -15.70
CA LYS A 130 -16.02 21.67 -17.05
C LYS A 130 -14.96 20.80 -17.73
N ARG A 131 -13.99 20.30 -16.97
CA ARG A 131 -12.93 19.37 -17.42
C ARG A 131 -13.49 18.11 -18.10
N TYR A 132 -14.67 17.62 -17.72
CA TYR A 132 -15.26 16.42 -18.30
C TYR A 132 -15.87 16.67 -19.68
N VAL A 133 -16.25 17.90 -19.99
CA VAL A 133 -16.89 18.29 -21.24
C VAL A 133 -15.91 18.90 -22.23
N GLU A 134 -14.75 19.34 -21.78
CA GLU A 134 -13.71 19.93 -22.65
C GLU A 134 -12.91 18.84 -23.39
N PRO A 135 -12.44 19.09 -24.66
CA PRO A 135 -12.69 20.29 -25.46
C PRO A 135 -14.06 20.32 -26.15
N PHE A 136 -14.72 19.18 -26.32
CA PHE A 136 -16.05 19.04 -26.90
C PHE A 136 -16.88 18.03 -26.13
N PRO A 137 -18.21 18.18 -26.03
CA PRO A 137 -19.11 17.24 -25.34
C PRO A 137 -19.00 15.77 -25.80
N PHE A 138 -18.54 15.56 -27.03
CA PHE A 138 -18.32 14.21 -27.59
C PHE A 138 -17.25 13.41 -26.81
N PHE A 139 -16.28 14.08 -26.17
CA PHE A 139 -15.23 13.43 -25.38
C PHE A 139 -15.67 13.04 -23.97
N LEU A 140 -16.87 13.39 -23.54
CA LEU A 140 -17.39 13.07 -22.21
C LEU A 140 -17.25 11.58 -21.84
N PRO A 141 -17.58 10.57 -22.70
CA PRO A 141 -17.40 9.17 -22.35
C PRO A 141 -15.93 8.80 -22.11
N VAL A 142 -15.03 9.32 -22.95
CA VAL A 142 -13.58 9.06 -22.85
C VAL A 142 -13.00 9.70 -21.58
N ASN A 143 -13.38 10.94 -21.30
CA ASN A 143 -12.95 11.65 -20.09
C ASN A 143 -13.46 10.96 -18.81
N LEU A 144 -14.70 10.45 -18.86
CA LEU A 144 -15.27 9.70 -17.74
C LEU A 144 -14.52 8.40 -17.47
N ILE A 145 -14.17 7.64 -18.51
CA ILE A 145 -13.35 6.41 -18.37
C ILE A 145 -11.95 6.76 -17.84
N SER A 146 -11.33 7.81 -18.36
CA SER A 146 -10.01 8.26 -17.95
C SER A 146 -9.96 8.66 -16.46
N MET A 147 -11.07 9.15 -15.91
CA MET A 147 -11.20 9.48 -14.49
C MET A 147 -11.02 8.24 -13.59
N TRP A 148 -11.48 7.06 -14.02
CA TRP A 148 -11.37 5.82 -13.26
C TRP A 148 -9.99 5.14 -13.42
N ALA A 149 -9.18 5.61 -14.36
CA ALA A 149 -7.89 5.01 -14.66
C ALA A 149 -6.94 4.95 -13.44
N PRO A 150 -6.80 5.99 -12.59
CA PRO A 150 -5.98 5.91 -11.38
C PRO A 150 -6.42 4.81 -10.42
N LEU A 151 -7.73 4.69 -10.18
CA LEU A 151 -8.29 3.64 -9.31
C LEU A 151 -7.94 2.24 -9.83
N LEU A 152 -8.23 1.99 -11.11
CA LEU A 152 -7.97 0.68 -11.73
C LEU A 152 -6.47 0.38 -11.75
N SER A 153 -5.64 1.36 -12.15
CA SER A 153 -4.19 1.19 -12.23
C SER A 153 -3.57 0.85 -10.87
N LEU A 154 -3.92 1.57 -9.82
CA LEU A 154 -3.39 1.34 -8.47
C LEU A 154 -3.86 0.01 -7.90
N THR A 155 -5.17 -0.28 -8.00
CA THR A 155 -5.77 -1.50 -7.46
C THR A 155 -5.25 -2.76 -8.15
N LEU A 156 -5.31 -2.79 -9.50
CA LEU A 156 -4.93 -3.99 -10.26
C LEU A 156 -3.43 -4.27 -10.17
N ARG A 157 -2.60 -3.24 -10.03
CA ARG A 157 -1.16 -3.40 -9.86
C ARG A 157 -0.83 -4.04 -8.51
N LEU A 158 -1.43 -3.56 -7.41
CA LEU A 158 -1.24 -4.16 -6.09
C LEU A 158 -1.72 -5.61 -6.06
N PHE A 159 -2.97 -5.81 -6.46
CA PHE A 159 -3.59 -7.13 -6.46
C PHE A 159 -2.87 -8.11 -7.40
N GLY A 160 -2.59 -7.68 -8.63
CA GLY A 160 -1.96 -8.54 -9.63
C GLY A 160 -0.57 -9.00 -9.21
N ASN A 161 0.25 -8.11 -8.61
CA ASN A 161 1.56 -8.49 -8.11
C ASN A 161 1.47 -9.48 -6.93
N ALA A 162 0.57 -9.21 -5.98
CA ALA A 162 0.39 -10.07 -4.81
C ALA A 162 -0.12 -11.47 -5.19
N ILE A 163 -1.14 -11.55 -6.07
CA ILE A 163 -1.71 -12.85 -6.47
C ILE A 163 -0.75 -13.63 -7.36
N ALA A 164 0.01 -12.96 -8.24
CA ALA A 164 1.01 -13.61 -9.07
C ALA A 164 2.13 -14.24 -8.23
N GLY A 165 2.60 -13.51 -7.21
CA GLY A 165 3.57 -14.02 -6.24
C GLY A 165 3.03 -15.23 -5.47
N TRP A 166 1.83 -15.13 -4.94
CA TRP A 166 1.18 -16.22 -4.20
C TRP A 166 0.98 -17.47 -5.06
N VAL A 167 0.47 -17.32 -6.28
CA VAL A 167 0.27 -18.45 -7.22
C VAL A 167 1.60 -19.12 -7.55
N LEU A 168 2.63 -18.33 -7.86
CA LEU A 168 3.95 -18.85 -8.20
C LEU A 168 4.57 -19.60 -7.03
N LEU A 169 4.53 -19.04 -5.82
CA LEU A 169 4.99 -19.71 -4.60
C LEU A 169 4.29 -21.04 -4.37
N THR A 170 2.96 -21.07 -4.52
CA THR A 170 2.15 -22.27 -4.36
C THR A 170 2.53 -23.36 -5.37
N ILE A 171 2.68 -23.01 -6.66
CA ILE A 171 3.08 -23.98 -7.71
C ILE A 171 4.48 -24.54 -7.42
N VAL A 172 5.43 -23.68 -7.08
CA VAL A 172 6.81 -24.09 -6.77
C VAL A 172 6.84 -24.97 -5.53
N GLU A 173 6.05 -24.66 -4.51
CA GLU A 173 5.93 -25.48 -3.30
C GLU A 173 5.46 -26.89 -3.63
N TYR A 174 4.39 -27.05 -4.40
CA TYR A 174 3.90 -28.37 -4.82
C TYR A 174 4.95 -29.12 -5.64
N ALA A 175 5.58 -28.47 -6.61
CA ALA A 175 6.61 -29.11 -7.43
C ALA A 175 7.82 -29.56 -6.61
N LEU A 176 8.26 -28.78 -5.63
CA LEU A 176 9.38 -29.13 -4.77
C LEU A 176 9.03 -30.23 -3.78
N ARG A 177 7.79 -30.28 -3.28
CA ARG A 177 7.30 -31.39 -2.44
C ARG A 177 7.26 -32.69 -3.20
N ASP A 178 6.72 -32.69 -4.41
CA ASP A 178 6.66 -33.89 -5.27
C ASP A 178 8.07 -34.37 -5.64
N LEU A 179 8.97 -33.47 -6.01
CA LEU A 179 10.36 -33.79 -6.30
C LEU A 179 11.08 -34.36 -5.07
N SER A 180 10.85 -33.77 -3.90
CA SER A 180 11.42 -34.26 -2.64
C SER A 180 10.92 -35.67 -2.33
N ALA A 181 9.61 -35.93 -2.47
CA ALA A 181 9.05 -37.27 -2.29
C ALA A 181 9.63 -38.34 -3.24
N MET A 182 9.91 -37.93 -4.50
CA MET A 182 10.54 -38.79 -5.49
C MET A 182 11.99 -39.14 -5.13
N VAL A 183 12.78 -38.12 -4.79
CA VAL A 183 14.22 -38.27 -4.46
C VAL A 183 14.42 -39.04 -3.14
N PHE A 184 13.59 -38.73 -2.11
CA PHE A 184 13.67 -39.34 -0.79
C PHE A 184 12.63 -40.43 -0.55
N SER A 185 12.23 -41.17 -1.61
CA SER A 185 11.24 -42.23 -1.56
C SER A 185 11.56 -43.39 -0.59
N PHE A 186 12.83 -43.49 -0.15
CA PHE A 186 13.28 -44.46 0.84
C PHE A 186 12.93 -44.09 2.29
N ILE A 187 12.47 -42.86 2.52
CA ILE A 187 12.03 -42.42 3.86
C ILE A 187 10.51 -42.70 3.97
N PRO A 188 10.07 -43.59 4.84
CA PRO A 188 8.65 -43.85 5.03
C PRO A 188 8.05 -42.66 5.81
N SER A 189 7.02 -42.07 5.29
CA SER A 189 6.13 -41.05 5.83
C SER A 189 6.19 -39.71 5.06
N ASP A 190 5.31 -38.80 5.40
CA ASP A 190 5.21 -37.45 4.80
C ASP A 190 6.47 -36.57 4.97
N TRP A 191 7.45 -37.03 5.75
CA TRP A 191 8.75 -36.35 5.94
C TRP A 191 9.57 -36.28 4.65
N ASN A 192 9.36 -37.19 3.70
CA ASN A 192 10.07 -37.20 2.42
C ASN A 192 9.76 -35.97 1.55
N GLN A 193 8.65 -35.26 1.80
CA GLN A 193 8.21 -34.08 1.05
C GLN A 193 8.87 -32.78 1.52
N ILE A 194 9.54 -32.78 2.69
CA ILE A 194 9.97 -31.53 3.33
C ILE A 194 11.41 -31.14 2.96
N PHE A 195 12.27 -32.08 2.56
CA PHE A 195 13.73 -31.82 2.48
C PHE A 195 14.15 -30.80 1.42
N LEU A 196 13.53 -30.76 0.25
CA LEU A 196 13.92 -29.88 -0.84
C LEU A 196 13.15 -28.54 -0.83
N ALA A 197 12.00 -28.45 -0.20
CA ALA A 197 11.13 -27.28 -0.29
C ALA A 197 11.61 -26.06 0.54
N PRO A 198 12.10 -26.17 1.79
CA PRO A 198 12.28 -25.02 2.67
C PRO A 198 13.25 -23.97 2.16
N ILE A 199 14.41 -24.37 1.62
CA ILE A 199 15.46 -23.42 1.20
C ILE A 199 15.05 -22.60 -0.03
N PRO A 200 14.61 -23.24 -1.15
CA PRO A 200 14.15 -22.46 -2.30
C PRO A 200 12.92 -21.61 -1.99
N LEU A 201 11.97 -22.10 -1.19
CA LEU A 201 10.79 -21.35 -0.78
C LEU A 201 11.15 -20.13 0.08
N ALA A 202 12.09 -20.27 1.02
CA ALA A 202 12.54 -19.14 1.82
C ALA A 202 13.13 -18.00 0.95
N ILE A 203 13.91 -18.36 -0.08
CA ILE A 203 14.47 -17.39 -1.03
C ILE A 203 13.36 -16.72 -1.85
N LEU A 204 12.39 -17.51 -2.34
CA LEU A 204 11.26 -16.99 -3.11
C LEU A 204 10.37 -16.07 -2.25
N HIS A 205 10.08 -16.46 -1.01
CA HIS A 205 9.34 -15.61 -0.08
C HIS A 205 10.09 -14.30 0.20
N ALA A 206 11.40 -14.34 0.44
CA ALA A 206 12.19 -13.13 0.59
C ALA A 206 12.13 -12.23 -0.65
N TYR A 207 12.08 -12.80 -1.84
CA TYR A 207 11.93 -12.04 -3.08
C TYR A 207 10.52 -11.44 -3.24
N PHE A 208 9.46 -12.27 -3.11
CA PHE A 208 8.09 -11.80 -3.39
C PHE A 208 7.50 -10.97 -2.25
N ASP A 209 7.67 -11.38 -1.00
CA ASP A 209 7.03 -10.73 0.14
C ASP A 209 7.81 -9.51 0.61
N LEU A 210 9.16 -9.57 0.60
CA LEU A 210 10.00 -8.47 1.07
C LEU A 210 10.40 -7.52 -0.07
N PHE A 211 11.13 -8.02 -1.08
CA PHE A 211 11.70 -7.15 -2.12
C PHE A 211 10.62 -6.60 -3.06
N SER A 212 9.78 -7.47 -3.61
CA SER A 212 8.68 -7.05 -4.49
C SER A 212 7.65 -6.23 -3.72
N GLY A 213 7.35 -6.57 -2.45
CA GLY A 213 6.51 -5.80 -1.57
C GLY A 213 7.02 -4.38 -1.32
N LEU A 214 8.32 -4.22 -1.09
CA LEU A 214 8.95 -2.89 -0.92
C LEU A 214 8.82 -2.04 -2.20
N ILE A 215 9.14 -2.62 -3.36
CA ILE A 215 9.01 -1.94 -4.65
C ILE A 215 7.56 -1.53 -4.88
N GLN A 216 6.62 -2.45 -4.66
CA GLN A 216 5.21 -2.20 -4.89
C GLN A 216 4.64 -1.13 -3.96
N THR A 217 5.05 -1.12 -2.70
CA THR A 217 4.71 -0.06 -1.74
C THR A 217 5.22 1.29 -2.24
N THR A 218 6.49 1.37 -2.64
CA THR A 218 7.10 2.61 -3.15
C THR A 218 6.38 3.11 -4.41
N VAL A 219 6.09 2.23 -5.36
CA VAL A 219 5.38 2.60 -6.59
C VAL A 219 3.96 3.07 -6.29
N PHE A 220 3.24 2.41 -5.36
CA PHE A 220 1.88 2.82 -4.99
C PHE A 220 1.85 4.22 -4.37
N ILE A 221 2.70 4.50 -3.38
CA ILE A 221 2.74 5.80 -2.73
C ILE A 221 3.23 6.92 -3.66
N SER A 222 4.21 6.62 -4.54
CA SER A 222 4.70 7.57 -5.53
C SER A 222 3.61 7.97 -6.51
N LEU A 223 2.90 6.99 -7.08
CA LEU A 223 1.80 7.28 -8.02
C LEU A 223 0.63 7.97 -7.34
N SER A 224 0.29 7.57 -6.10
CA SER A 224 -0.74 8.25 -5.32
C SER A 224 -0.38 9.72 -5.10
N ALA A 225 0.87 10.00 -4.72
CA ALA A 225 1.35 11.37 -4.54
C ALA A 225 1.33 12.18 -5.84
N ILE A 226 1.78 11.59 -6.95
CA ILE A 226 1.77 12.24 -8.27
C ILE A 226 0.34 12.55 -8.73
N PHE A 227 -0.58 11.58 -8.65
CA PHE A 227 -1.97 11.80 -9.07
C PHE A 227 -2.68 12.87 -8.23
N ILE A 228 -2.40 12.92 -6.95
CA ILE A 228 -2.94 13.94 -6.06
C ILE A 228 -2.28 15.29 -6.34
N GLY A 229 -0.97 15.32 -6.55
CA GLY A 229 -0.21 16.53 -6.85
C GLY A 229 -0.64 17.21 -8.15
N GLN A 230 -1.01 16.43 -9.17
CA GLN A 230 -1.52 16.97 -10.44
C GLN A 230 -2.83 17.78 -10.31
N GLU A 231 -3.58 17.57 -9.23
CA GLU A 231 -4.82 18.30 -8.97
C GLU A 231 -4.61 19.60 -8.18
N VAL A 232 -3.38 19.87 -7.73
CA VAL A 232 -3.02 21.11 -7.02
C VAL A 232 -2.56 22.16 -8.05
N PRO A 233 -3.13 23.40 -8.04
CA PRO A 233 -2.70 24.45 -8.93
C PRO A 233 -1.23 24.86 -8.72
N GLU A 234 -0.47 25.00 -9.80
CA GLU A 234 0.97 25.37 -9.77
C GLU A 234 1.24 26.69 -9.03
N GLU A 235 0.32 27.65 -9.11
CA GLU A 235 0.44 28.94 -8.43
C GLU A 235 0.53 28.81 -6.89
N LEU A 236 -0.15 27.83 -6.32
CA LEU A 236 -0.13 27.58 -4.88
C LEU A 236 1.15 26.85 -4.45
N SER A 237 1.65 25.95 -5.28
CA SER A 237 2.90 25.23 -5.00
C SER A 237 4.11 26.18 -5.05
N PHE A 238 4.11 27.13 -5.99
CA PHE A 238 5.17 28.14 -6.12
C PHE A 238 5.17 29.14 -4.95
N ASN A 239 4.01 29.61 -4.51
CA ASN A 239 3.89 30.59 -3.42
C ASN A 239 4.33 30.01 -2.06
N THR A 240 4.09 28.73 -1.81
CA THR A 240 4.59 28.04 -0.60
C THR A 240 6.11 27.95 -0.59
N LEU A 241 6.74 27.59 -1.71
CA LEU A 241 8.20 27.51 -1.84
C LEU A 241 8.89 28.89 -1.65
N VAL A 242 8.26 29.98 -2.08
CA VAL A 242 8.79 31.34 -1.90
C VAL A 242 8.69 31.79 -0.44
N ASN A 243 7.63 31.41 0.27
CA ASN A 243 7.43 31.75 1.68
C ASN A 243 8.32 30.95 2.63
N GLU A 244 8.67 29.72 2.31
CA GLU A 244 9.58 28.89 3.10
C GLU A 244 11.07 29.32 2.98
N ARG A 245 11.41 30.07 1.93
CA ARG A 245 12.77 30.60 1.70
C ARG A 245 12.98 32.01 2.30
N ARG A 246 11.97 32.60 2.92
CA ARG A 246 12.06 33.90 3.63
C ARG A 246 12.05 33.68 5.14
#